data_ff9b9cb601308080e1c50ea283dbfb18
#
_entry.id   ff9b9cb601308080e1c50ea283dbfb18
#
_cell.length_a   1.000
_cell.length_b   1.000
_cell.length_c   1.000
_cell.angle_alpha   90.00
_cell.angle_beta   90.00
_cell.angle_gamma   90.00
#
_symmetry.space_group_name_H-M   'P 1'
#
loop_
_entity.id
_entity.type
_entity.pdbx_description
1 polymer ?
#
loop_
_entity_poly.entity_id
_entity_poly.type
_entity_poly.pdbx_seq_one_letter_code
_entity_poly.pdbx_strand_id
1 'polypeptide(L)'
;MTLAAEPGDVFDDAFLARLELLQVIARRLFRGRQRAERKTRKVGSGLEFADHREYSPGDDIRNLDWNVLMRLGQSLIRLYEEDEDLPIRVAIDVSASMMTSGGGKLRYAQQIAAALAYVGLANLDRVGLTCMSRKVHTSLPAVRGKGRIFRVFEFLRQAPRGGPTDLRAACSRLAAESVQPGLTIVLSDFYDMDGAFDGLNLLRFRKHEPVAIQVLDPVEVHPETSGLRGDVSLIDCEGSEPRDVTLSPATLRAYAEAHERFCATLASNCRARGIPYFRAEIDQPFDELVLRMFRLGGLLR
;
A
#
# COMPACT_ATOMS: atom_id res chain seq x y z
N MET A 1 -5.94 -11.15 -38.27
CA MET A 1 -6.75 -10.21 -37.47
C MET A 1 -7.17 -10.97 -36.22
N THR A 2 -6.29 -11.04 -35.25
CA THR A 2 -6.53 -11.76 -34.00
C THR A 2 -7.25 -10.77 -33.09
N LEU A 3 -8.53 -11.02 -32.82
CA LEU A 3 -9.29 -10.30 -31.80
C LEU A 3 -8.60 -10.54 -30.46
N ALA A 4 -7.93 -9.53 -29.93
CA ALA A 4 -7.50 -9.54 -28.53
C ALA A 4 -8.77 -9.68 -27.69
N ALA A 5 -8.87 -10.77 -26.95
CA ALA A 5 -9.92 -10.93 -25.95
C ALA A 5 -9.87 -9.73 -25.01
N GLU A 6 -11.00 -9.08 -24.79
CA GLU A 6 -11.09 -8.03 -23.77
C GLU A 6 -10.59 -8.62 -22.45
N PRO A 7 -9.72 -7.92 -21.73
CA PRO A 7 -9.26 -8.43 -20.44
C PRO A 7 -10.49 -8.60 -19.55
N GLY A 8 -10.74 -9.82 -19.07
CA GLY A 8 -11.83 -10.11 -18.13
C GLY A 8 -11.76 -9.16 -16.93
N ASP A 9 -12.88 -8.99 -16.24
CA ASP A 9 -12.96 -8.10 -15.05
C ASP A 9 -11.81 -8.41 -14.10
N VAL A 10 -11.15 -7.37 -13.61
CA VAL A 10 -10.05 -7.47 -12.63
C VAL A 10 -10.55 -8.16 -11.34
N PHE A 11 -11.84 -8.06 -11.06
CA PHE A 11 -12.50 -8.53 -9.85
C PHE A 11 -13.55 -9.60 -10.19
N ASP A 12 -13.10 -10.68 -10.82
CA ASP A 12 -13.92 -11.84 -11.16
C ASP A 12 -14.33 -12.66 -9.90
N ASP A 13 -15.18 -13.63 -10.10
CA ASP A 13 -15.67 -14.49 -9.01
C ASP A 13 -14.54 -15.25 -8.31
N ALA A 14 -13.48 -15.63 -9.04
CA ALA A 14 -12.31 -16.28 -8.47
C ALA A 14 -11.52 -15.33 -7.55
N PHE A 15 -11.37 -14.07 -7.94
CA PHE A 15 -10.78 -13.03 -7.10
C PHE A 15 -11.62 -12.81 -5.83
N LEU A 16 -12.95 -12.70 -5.96
CA LEU A 16 -13.84 -12.48 -4.83
C LEU A 16 -13.80 -13.63 -3.82
N ALA A 17 -13.77 -14.88 -4.30
CA ALA A 17 -13.64 -16.06 -3.44
C ALA A 17 -12.31 -16.06 -2.64
N ARG A 18 -11.20 -15.71 -3.29
CA ARG A 18 -9.89 -15.57 -2.62
C ARG A 18 -9.89 -14.42 -1.59
N LEU A 19 -10.57 -13.33 -1.92
CA LEU A 19 -10.70 -12.17 -1.03
C LEU A 19 -11.45 -12.52 0.27
N GLU A 20 -12.51 -13.30 0.17
CA GLU A 20 -13.26 -13.79 1.35
C GLU A 20 -12.39 -14.72 2.22
N LEU A 21 -11.65 -15.63 1.60
CA LEU A 21 -10.71 -16.51 2.30
C LEU A 21 -9.63 -15.68 3.02
N LEU A 22 -9.05 -14.71 2.32
CA LEU A 22 -8.06 -13.77 2.88
C LEU A 22 -8.60 -13.07 4.14
N GLN A 23 -9.86 -12.61 4.11
CA GLN A 23 -10.50 -11.97 5.27
C GLN A 23 -10.60 -12.92 6.47
N VAL A 24 -10.97 -14.16 6.25
CA VAL A 24 -11.08 -15.16 7.33
C VAL A 24 -9.72 -15.38 7.99
N ILE A 25 -8.67 -15.52 7.19
CA ILE A 25 -7.30 -15.73 7.67
C ILE A 25 -6.79 -14.47 8.40
N ALA A 26 -6.96 -13.30 7.78
CA ALA A 26 -6.57 -12.01 8.37
C ALA A 26 -7.23 -11.81 9.74
N ARG A 27 -8.53 -12.05 9.87
CA ARG A 27 -9.24 -11.96 11.17
C ARG A 27 -8.64 -12.85 12.24
N ARG A 28 -8.18 -14.06 11.90
CA ARG A 28 -7.53 -14.97 12.87
C ARG A 28 -6.17 -14.43 13.30
N LEU A 29 -5.38 -13.91 12.36
CA LEU A 29 -4.08 -13.30 12.64
C LEU A 29 -4.22 -12.08 13.55
N PHE A 30 -5.20 -11.19 13.26
CA PHE A 30 -5.43 -9.98 14.04
C PHE A 30 -5.96 -10.27 15.45
N ARG A 31 -6.89 -11.21 15.61
CA ARG A 31 -7.39 -11.59 16.96
C ARG A 31 -6.27 -12.05 17.88
N GLY A 32 -5.26 -12.73 17.35
CA GLY A 32 -4.08 -13.14 18.12
C GLY A 32 -3.21 -11.96 18.56
N ARG A 33 -3.04 -10.96 17.71
CA ARG A 33 -2.21 -9.76 17.97
C ARG A 33 -2.93 -8.70 18.80
N GLN A 34 -4.20 -8.47 18.60
CA GLN A 34 -5.00 -7.50 19.38
C GLN A 34 -4.93 -7.75 20.89
N ARG A 35 -4.70 -8.99 21.33
CA ARG A 35 -4.44 -9.30 22.74
C ARG A 35 -3.06 -8.90 23.23
N ALA A 36 -2.07 -8.75 22.34
CA ALA A 36 -0.67 -8.50 22.70
C ALA A 36 -0.21 -7.05 22.56
N GLU A 37 -0.74 -6.29 21.59
CA GLU A 37 -0.15 -5.00 21.15
C GLU A 37 -1.03 -3.75 21.33
N ARG A 38 -2.32 -3.87 21.69
CA ARG A 38 -3.20 -2.71 21.96
C ARG A 38 -2.89 -2.00 23.28
N LYS A 39 -1.61 -1.80 23.60
CA LYS A 39 -1.15 -1.04 24.75
C LYS A 39 -0.40 0.24 24.44
N THR A 40 -0.51 0.80 23.25
CA THR A 40 -0.09 2.17 23.00
C THR A 40 -1.29 3.08 23.24
N ARG A 41 -1.54 3.34 24.53
CA ARG A 41 -2.65 4.16 25.02
C ARG A 41 -2.32 5.62 24.75
N LYS A 42 -2.94 6.23 23.75
CA LYS A 42 -3.25 7.65 23.86
C LYS A 42 -4.52 7.76 24.66
N VAL A 43 -4.41 8.50 25.73
CA VAL A 43 -5.53 8.87 26.57
C VAL A 43 -6.28 9.98 25.87
N GLY A 44 -7.52 9.73 25.47
CA GLY A 44 -8.39 10.64 24.75
C GLY A 44 -9.86 10.55 25.17
N SER A 45 -10.76 11.03 24.36
CA SER A 45 -12.20 11.09 24.60
C SER A 45 -12.98 9.85 24.11
N GLY A 46 -12.39 8.64 24.22
CA GLY A 46 -13.00 7.37 23.82
C GLY A 46 -14.20 6.94 24.68
N LEU A 47 -14.81 5.79 24.34
CA LEU A 47 -15.96 5.24 25.06
C LEU A 47 -15.58 4.13 26.05
N GLU A 48 -14.40 3.51 25.93
CA GLU A 48 -13.95 2.47 26.84
C GLU A 48 -13.06 3.04 27.94
N PHE A 49 -13.40 2.73 29.19
CA PHE A 49 -12.61 3.14 30.33
C PHE A 49 -11.22 2.48 30.31
N ALA A 50 -10.17 3.29 30.38
CA ALA A 50 -8.77 2.84 30.39
C ALA A 50 -8.18 2.78 31.80
N ASP A 51 -8.21 3.90 32.51
CA ASP A 51 -7.54 4.06 33.80
C ASP A 51 -8.03 5.33 34.52
N HIS A 52 -7.54 5.55 35.73
CA HIS A 52 -7.70 6.80 36.45
C HIS A 52 -6.37 7.56 36.55
N ARG A 53 -6.44 8.88 36.48
CA ARG A 53 -5.33 9.80 36.76
C ARG A 53 -5.76 10.82 37.80
N GLU A 54 -4.85 11.27 38.61
CA GLU A 54 -5.13 12.38 39.53
C GLU A 54 -5.51 13.64 38.75
N TYR A 55 -6.53 14.34 39.26
CA TYR A 55 -6.98 15.61 38.73
C TYR A 55 -5.88 16.67 38.88
N SER A 56 -5.62 17.41 37.82
CA SER A 56 -4.78 18.59 37.83
C SER A 56 -5.59 19.84 37.46
N PRO A 57 -5.32 21.01 38.06
CA PRO A 57 -6.03 22.25 37.70
C PRO A 57 -5.93 22.52 36.18
N GLY A 58 -7.09 22.61 35.51
CA GLY A 58 -7.21 22.77 34.06
C GLY A 58 -7.72 21.52 33.34
N ASP A 59 -7.85 20.40 34.03
CA ASP A 59 -8.47 19.20 33.48
C ASP A 59 -9.99 19.37 33.31
N ASP A 60 -10.59 18.70 32.33
CA ASP A 60 -12.02 18.72 32.09
C ASP A 60 -12.77 17.96 33.19
N ILE A 61 -13.48 18.70 34.04
CA ILE A 61 -14.26 18.16 35.16
C ILE A 61 -15.41 17.21 34.73
N ARG A 62 -15.77 17.16 33.44
CA ARG A 62 -16.76 16.21 32.93
C ARG A 62 -16.25 14.78 33.03
N ASN A 63 -14.92 14.61 33.01
CA ASN A 63 -14.26 13.31 33.11
C ASN A 63 -13.90 12.94 34.55
N LEU A 64 -14.30 13.78 35.55
CA LEU A 64 -14.08 13.50 36.96
C LEU A 64 -14.90 12.27 37.40
N ASP A 65 -14.29 11.34 38.09
CA ASP A 65 -15.02 10.22 38.70
C ASP A 65 -15.69 10.65 40.02
N TRP A 66 -16.91 11.08 39.89
CA TRP A 66 -17.74 11.53 41.05
C TRP A 66 -17.94 10.41 42.08
N ASN A 67 -17.96 9.12 41.63
CA ASN A 67 -18.16 8.00 42.55
C ASN A 67 -16.91 7.77 43.41
N VAL A 68 -15.71 7.90 42.83
CA VAL A 68 -14.46 7.80 43.58
C VAL A 68 -14.30 9.00 44.51
N LEU A 69 -14.59 10.20 44.04
CA LEU A 69 -14.52 11.40 44.85
C LEU A 69 -15.43 11.30 46.06
N MET A 70 -16.67 10.85 45.89
CA MET A 70 -17.66 10.73 46.98
C MET A 70 -17.35 9.63 48.00
N ARG A 71 -16.70 8.55 47.57
CA ARG A 71 -16.38 7.39 48.42
C ARG A 71 -15.02 7.47 49.09
N LEU A 72 -14.01 7.93 48.35
CA LEU A 72 -12.60 7.89 48.78
C LEU A 72 -11.98 9.27 48.96
N GLY A 73 -12.70 10.36 48.66
CA GLY A 73 -12.20 11.72 48.71
C GLY A 73 -11.07 12.06 47.74
N GLN A 74 -10.84 11.20 46.74
CA GLN A 74 -9.78 11.36 45.76
C GLN A 74 -10.33 11.92 44.47
N SER A 75 -9.75 13.02 43.99
CA SER A 75 -10.12 13.62 42.71
C SER A 75 -9.41 12.90 41.58
N LEU A 76 -10.09 11.96 40.95
CA LEU A 76 -9.55 11.18 39.83
C LEU A 76 -10.29 11.51 38.53
N ILE A 77 -9.55 11.67 37.44
CA ILE A 77 -10.05 11.79 36.07
C ILE A 77 -10.11 10.41 35.43
N ARG A 78 -11.26 10.07 34.86
CA ARG A 78 -11.43 8.88 34.04
C ARG A 78 -10.71 9.10 32.73
N LEU A 79 -9.80 8.19 32.42
CA LEU A 79 -9.12 8.12 31.15
C LEU A 79 -9.85 7.09 30.28
N TYR A 80 -10.14 7.45 29.05
CA TYR A 80 -10.79 6.57 28.10
C TYR A 80 -9.81 6.16 27.00
N GLU A 81 -9.92 4.91 26.52
CA GLU A 81 -9.20 4.48 25.33
C GLU A 81 -9.81 5.11 24.10
N GLU A 82 -9.02 5.82 23.34
CA GLU A 82 -9.41 6.30 22.02
C GLU A 82 -8.98 5.25 20.99
N ASP A 83 -9.94 4.64 20.31
CA ASP A 83 -9.66 3.81 19.15
C ASP A 83 -9.07 4.72 18.06
N GLU A 84 -7.73 4.80 17.97
CA GLU A 84 -7.10 5.48 16.86
C GLU A 84 -7.36 4.67 15.59
N ASP A 85 -8.29 5.14 14.78
CA ASP A 85 -8.48 4.64 13.41
C ASP A 85 -7.18 4.87 12.64
N LEU A 86 -6.48 3.81 12.26
CA LEU A 86 -5.31 3.93 11.41
C LEU A 86 -5.75 4.29 9.97
N PRO A 87 -5.45 5.50 9.48
CA PRO A 87 -5.77 5.84 8.10
C PRO A 87 -4.80 5.07 7.17
N ILE A 88 -5.37 4.17 6.39
CA ILE A 88 -4.66 3.41 5.36
C ILE A 88 -4.83 4.13 4.02
N ARG A 89 -3.73 4.45 3.37
CA ARG A 89 -3.72 4.99 2.00
C ARG A 89 -3.00 4.03 1.08
N VAL A 90 -3.65 3.68 -0.01
CA VAL A 90 -3.03 2.87 -1.05
C VAL A 90 -2.82 3.74 -2.28
N ALA A 91 -1.56 4.01 -2.59
CA ALA A 91 -1.15 4.76 -3.76
C ALA A 91 -0.71 3.79 -4.85
N ILE A 92 -1.36 3.89 -6.00
CA ILE A 92 -1.16 2.98 -7.14
C ILE A 92 -0.53 3.77 -8.27
N ASP A 93 0.63 3.33 -8.69
CA ASP A 93 1.28 3.84 -9.88
C ASP A 93 0.53 3.37 -11.12
N VAL A 94 0.12 4.34 -11.95
CA VAL A 94 -0.60 4.10 -13.22
C VAL A 94 0.21 4.58 -14.42
N SER A 95 1.54 4.70 -14.27
CA SER A 95 2.46 5.12 -15.31
C SER A 95 2.47 4.19 -16.53
N ALA A 96 3.14 4.63 -17.58
CA ALA A 96 3.26 3.85 -18.81
C ALA A 96 4.01 2.52 -18.57
N SER A 97 5.01 2.51 -17.70
CA SER A 97 5.75 1.29 -17.34
C SER A 97 4.86 0.21 -16.71
N MET A 98 3.87 0.61 -15.90
CA MET A 98 2.88 -0.31 -15.30
C MET A 98 1.90 -0.90 -16.34
N MET A 99 1.86 -0.34 -17.55
CA MET A 99 1.02 -0.79 -18.66
C MET A 99 1.73 -1.74 -19.62
N THR A 100 3.01 -1.99 -19.45
CA THR A 100 3.76 -2.98 -20.24
C THR A 100 3.13 -4.38 -20.11
N SER A 101 3.42 -5.27 -21.06
CA SER A 101 2.88 -6.64 -21.06
C SER A 101 1.33 -6.70 -20.99
N GLY A 102 0.66 -5.78 -21.69
CA GLY A 102 -0.80 -5.73 -21.70
C GLY A 102 -1.46 -5.24 -20.41
N GLY A 103 -0.70 -4.54 -19.55
CA GLY A 103 -1.21 -3.98 -18.29
C GLY A 103 -1.27 -4.99 -17.14
N GLY A 104 -0.53 -6.06 -17.22
CA GLY A 104 -0.46 -7.10 -16.17
C GLY A 104 -0.06 -6.55 -14.81
N LYS A 105 0.98 -5.68 -14.77
CA LYS A 105 1.43 -5.05 -13.52
C LYS A 105 0.36 -4.17 -12.90
N LEU A 106 -0.32 -3.31 -13.68
CA LEU A 106 -1.40 -2.47 -13.17
C LEU A 106 -2.57 -3.32 -12.65
N ARG A 107 -2.99 -4.35 -13.40
CA ARG A 107 -4.06 -5.25 -12.97
C ARG A 107 -3.73 -5.94 -11.64
N TYR A 108 -2.51 -6.42 -11.50
CA TYR A 108 -2.05 -7.05 -10.26
C TYR A 108 -1.98 -6.05 -9.09
N ALA A 109 -1.48 -4.84 -9.32
CA ALA A 109 -1.50 -3.76 -8.33
C ALA A 109 -2.93 -3.41 -7.88
N GLN A 110 -3.91 -3.39 -8.81
CA GLN A 110 -5.33 -3.19 -8.48
C GLN A 110 -5.88 -4.33 -7.59
N GLN A 111 -5.50 -5.57 -7.85
CA GLN A 111 -5.90 -6.72 -7.02
C GLN A 111 -5.33 -6.63 -5.61
N ILE A 112 -4.04 -6.29 -5.47
CA ILE A 112 -3.40 -6.06 -4.16
C ILE A 112 -4.08 -4.90 -3.43
N ALA A 113 -4.31 -3.77 -4.11
CA ALA A 113 -4.97 -2.61 -3.53
C ALA A 113 -6.39 -2.92 -3.03
N ALA A 114 -7.16 -3.67 -3.83
CA ALA A 114 -8.49 -4.12 -3.46
C ALA A 114 -8.47 -5.06 -2.24
N ALA A 115 -7.50 -5.97 -2.17
CA ALA A 115 -7.34 -6.90 -1.06
C ALA A 115 -6.97 -6.18 0.25
N LEU A 116 -6.02 -5.25 0.19
CA LEU A 116 -5.62 -4.43 1.33
C LEU A 116 -6.78 -3.54 1.82
N ALA A 117 -7.49 -2.91 0.88
CA ALA A 117 -8.66 -2.10 1.20
C ALA A 117 -9.79 -2.94 1.83
N TYR A 118 -10.04 -4.14 1.31
CA TYR A 118 -11.07 -5.02 1.86
C TYR A 118 -10.78 -5.43 3.30
N VAL A 119 -9.53 -5.80 3.60
CA VAL A 119 -9.12 -6.17 4.96
C VAL A 119 -9.20 -4.97 5.90
N GLY A 120 -8.69 -3.80 5.49
CA GLY A 120 -8.78 -2.58 6.30
C GLY A 120 -10.23 -2.18 6.58
N LEU A 121 -11.09 -2.14 5.56
CA LEU A 121 -12.52 -1.82 5.73
C LEU A 121 -13.26 -2.84 6.61
N ALA A 122 -12.84 -4.12 6.56
CA ALA A 122 -13.41 -5.16 7.41
C ALA A 122 -12.99 -5.03 8.88
N ASN A 123 -11.83 -4.41 9.13
CA ASN A 123 -11.32 -4.06 10.46
C ASN A 123 -11.81 -2.68 10.95
N LEU A 124 -12.68 -2.03 10.18
CA LEU A 124 -13.19 -0.69 10.43
C LEU A 124 -12.14 0.43 10.31
N ASP A 125 -11.00 0.17 9.67
CA ASP A 125 -10.02 1.21 9.36
C ASP A 125 -10.56 2.18 8.30
N ARG A 126 -9.98 3.38 8.26
CA ARG A 126 -10.25 4.38 7.21
C ARG A 126 -9.34 4.14 6.02
N VAL A 127 -9.91 3.73 4.89
CA VAL A 127 -9.16 3.37 3.69
C VAL A 127 -9.41 4.37 2.57
N GLY A 128 -8.33 4.99 2.07
CA GLY A 128 -8.32 5.83 0.88
C GLY A 128 -7.42 5.25 -0.21
N LEU A 129 -7.74 5.53 -1.48
CA LEU A 129 -6.94 5.11 -2.62
C LEU A 129 -6.55 6.32 -3.46
N THR A 130 -5.40 6.23 -4.11
CA THR A 130 -4.92 7.29 -5.01
C THR A 130 -4.25 6.64 -6.21
N CYS A 131 -4.64 7.05 -7.42
CA CYS A 131 -3.94 6.72 -8.66
C CYS A 131 -2.99 7.85 -9.00
N MET A 132 -1.72 7.53 -9.18
CA MET A 132 -0.65 8.51 -9.42
C MET A 132 0.31 8.04 -10.51
N SER A 133 0.96 8.99 -11.17
CA SER A 133 2.16 8.81 -11.99
C SER A 133 3.07 10.03 -11.77
N ARG A 134 3.27 10.91 -12.73
CA ARG A 134 3.91 12.22 -12.50
C ARG A 134 3.08 13.15 -11.60
N LYS A 135 1.77 12.92 -11.51
CA LYS A 135 0.82 13.67 -10.69
C LYS A 135 -0.19 12.73 -10.04
N VAL A 136 -0.90 13.20 -9.05
CA VAL A 136 -2.12 12.56 -8.59
C VAL A 136 -3.20 12.76 -9.64
N HIS A 137 -3.73 11.67 -10.19
CA HIS A 137 -4.79 11.70 -11.20
C HIS A 137 -6.16 11.74 -10.58
N THR A 138 -6.43 10.75 -9.73
CA THR A 138 -7.71 10.58 -9.04
C THR A 138 -7.46 10.05 -7.63
N SER A 139 -8.34 10.43 -6.71
CA SER A 139 -8.29 9.93 -5.33
C SER A 139 -9.69 9.55 -4.85
N LEU A 140 -9.79 8.42 -4.19
CA LEU A 140 -10.94 8.04 -3.40
C LEU A 140 -10.67 8.49 -1.96
N PRO A 141 -11.43 9.45 -1.44
CA PRO A 141 -11.29 9.87 -0.05
C PRO A 141 -11.45 8.70 0.91
N ALA A 142 -10.79 8.77 2.07
CA ALA A 142 -10.85 7.71 3.06
C ALA A 142 -12.29 7.39 3.46
N VAL A 143 -12.69 6.14 3.26
CA VAL A 143 -14.01 5.59 3.61
C VAL A 143 -13.84 4.54 4.70
N ARG A 144 -14.90 4.26 5.47
CA ARG A 144 -14.90 3.28 6.57
C ARG A 144 -16.05 2.29 6.41
N GLY A 145 -15.80 1.05 6.82
CA GLY A 145 -16.79 -0.03 6.88
C GLY A 145 -16.89 -0.88 5.61
N LYS A 146 -17.11 -2.18 5.81
CA LYS A 146 -17.05 -3.23 4.77
C LYS A 146 -17.95 -2.94 3.56
N GLY A 147 -19.14 -2.35 3.74
CA GLY A 147 -20.06 -2.04 2.64
C GLY A 147 -19.52 -1.04 1.62
N ARG A 148 -18.42 -0.35 1.93
CA ARG A 148 -17.78 0.60 1.00
C ARG A 148 -16.86 -0.06 -0.02
N ILE A 149 -16.65 -1.36 0.04
CA ILE A 149 -15.76 -2.09 -0.88
C ILE A 149 -16.16 -1.94 -2.35
N PHE A 150 -17.45 -1.87 -2.65
CA PHE A 150 -17.92 -1.66 -4.03
C PHE A 150 -17.46 -0.33 -4.62
N ARG A 151 -17.34 0.72 -3.81
CA ARG A 151 -16.77 2.01 -4.24
C ARG A 151 -15.28 1.89 -4.54
N VAL A 152 -14.56 1.04 -3.79
CA VAL A 152 -13.15 0.73 -4.04
C VAL A 152 -13.00 0.02 -5.39
N PHE A 153 -13.80 -1.01 -5.65
CA PHE A 153 -13.75 -1.74 -6.92
C PHE A 153 -14.07 -0.84 -8.11
N GLU A 154 -15.11 -0.03 -7.98
CA GLU A 154 -15.49 0.94 -9.02
C GLU A 154 -14.37 1.94 -9.31
N PHE A 155 -13.77 2.52 -8.26
CA PHE A 155 -12.63 3.42 -8.38
C PHE A 155 -11.44 2.75 -9.09
N LEU A 156 -11.11 1.52 -8.73
CA LEU A 156 -10.00 0.78 -9.32
C LEU A 156 -10.25 0.40 -10.78
N ARG A 157 -11.49 0.03 -11.16
CA ARG A 157 -11.85 -0.23 -12.56
C ARG A 157 -11.68 1.01 -13.44
N GLN A 158 -11.96 2.18 -12.91
CA GLN A 158 -11.85 3.47 -13.58
C GLN A 158 -10.45 4.10 -13.47
N ALA A 159 -9.47 3.37 -12.97
CA ALA A 159 -8.10 3.88 -12.83
C ALA A 159 -7.58 4.38 -14.18
N PRO A 160 -7.05 5.62 -14.24
CA PRO A 160 -6.43 6.14 -15.45
C PRO A 160 -5.23 5.28 -15.84
N ARG A 161 -4.85 5.34 -17.10
CA ARG A 161 -3.80 4.49 -17.66
C ARG A 161 -2.75 5.29 -18.38
N GLY A 162 -1.49 5.02 -18.08
CA GLY A 162 -0.34 5.61 -18.77
C GLY A 162 0.07 7.00 -18.27
N GLY A 163 1.11 7.50 -18.86
CA GLY A 163 1.76 8.76 -18.54
C GLY A 163 3.16 8.57 -17.96
N PRO A 164 3.97 9.65 -17.92
CA PRO A 164 5.33 9.58 -17.38
C PRO A 164 5.31 9.41 -15.87
N THR A 165 6.35 8.81 -15.32
CA THR A 165 6.56 8.60 -13.88
C THR A 165 7.32 9.76 -13.26
N ASP A 166 6.91 10.17 -12.05
CA ASP A 166 7.65 11.05 -11.14
C ASP A 166 7.14 10.77 -9.72
N LEU A 167 7.73 9.76 -9.10
CA LEU A 167 7.30 9.29 -7.78
C LEU A 167 7.53 10.33 -6.68
N ARG A 168 8.56 11.17 -6.82
CA ARG A 168 8.82 12.28 -5.88
C ARG A 168 7.67 13.27 -5.87
N ALA A 169 7.27 13.75 -7.05
CA ALA A 169 6.18 14.71 -7.18
C ALA A 169 4.84 14.11 -6.72
N ALA A 170 4.58 12.85 -7.07
CA ALA A 170 3.37 12.14 -6.68
C ALA A 170 3.28 11.94 -5.16
N CYS A 171 4.33 11.48 -4.51
CA CYS A 171 4.40 11.32 -3.05
C CYS A 171 4.33 12.66 -2.31
N SER A 172 4.94 13.71 -2.86
CA SER A 172 4.84 15.08 -2.31
C SER A 172 3.40 15.55 -2.26
N ARG A 173 2.68 15.37 -3.35
CA ARG A 173 1.28 15.73 -3.45
C ARG A 173 0.39 14.90 -2.53
N LEU A 174 0.62 13.59 -2.50
CA LEU A 174 -0.08 12.68 -1.59
C LEU A 174 0.10 13.10 -0.13
N ALA A 175 1.31 13.46 0.27
CA ALA A 175 1.59 13.95 1.62
C ALA A 175 0.93 15.31 1.92
N ALA A 176 0.84 16.20 0.93
CA ALA A 176 0.20 17.50 1.09
C ALA A 176 -1.33 17.42 1.19
N GLU A 177 -1.95 16.51 0.44
CA GLU A 177 -3.40 16.29 0.45
C GLU A 177 -3.86 15.49 1.68
N SER A 178 -2.94 14.91 2.42
CA SER A 178 -3.22 14.07 3.56
C SER A 178 -3.46 14.88 4.83
N VAL A 179 -4.69 14.91 5.32
CA VAL A 179 -5.07 15.62 6.56
C VAL A 179 -4.43 14.99 7.80
N GLN A 180 -4.31 13.66 7.82
CA GLN A 180 -3.74 12.89 8.93
C GLN A 180 -2.64 11.95 8.41
N PRO A 181 -1.48 11.86 9.09
CA PRO A 181 -0.50 10.82 8.83
C PRO A 181 -1.11 9.44 9.06
N GLY A 182 -0.58 8.44 8.36
CA GLY A 182 -1.03 7.05 8.52
C GLY A 182 -0.22 6.12 7.65
N LEU A 183 -0.65 4.87 7.60
CA LEU A 183 -0.05 3.85 6.76
C LEU A 183 -0.24 4.23 5.28
N THR A 184 0.86 4.36 4.54
CA THR A 184 0.83 4.72 3.12
C THR A 184 1.54 3.64 2.30
N ILE A 185 0.76 2.83 1.60
CA ILE A 185 1.26 1.72 0.78
C ILE A 185 1.41 2.21 -0.65
N VAL A 186 2.62 2.13 -1.20
CA VAL A 186 2.94 2.54 -2.56
C VAL A 186 3.16 1.30 -3.42
N LEU A 187 2.34 1.14 -4.46
CA LEU A 187 2.38 0.06 -5.44
C LEU A 187 2.95 0.63 -6.75
N SER A 188 4.17 0.23 -7.13
CA SER A 188 4.86 0.71 -8.34
C SER A 188 5.92 -0.33 -8.74
N ASP A 189 6.43 -0.27 -9.94
CA ASP A 189 7.66 -0.98 -10.33
C ASP A 189 8.93 -0.25 -9.85
N PHE A 190 8.79 1.00 -9.43
CA PHE A 190 9.86 1.86 -8.89
C PHE A 190 11.02 2.11 -9.86
N TYR A 191 10.80 2.04 -11.18
CA TYR A 191 11.87 2.31 -12.16
C TYR A 191 12.37 3.77 -12.12
N ASP A 192 11.60 4.71 -11.57
CA ASP A 192 12.09 6.03 -11.13
C ASP A 192 12.74 5.92 -9.74
N MET A 193 13.95 5.36 -9.67
CA MET A 193 14.62 5.04 -8.40
C MET A 193 14.89 6.25 -7.52
N ASP A 194 15.41 7.32 -8.09
CA ASP A 194 15.76 8.54 -7.35
C ASP A 194 14.50 9.24 -6.83
N GLY A 195 13.47 9.35 -7.68
CA GLY A 195 12.17 9.87 -7.30
C GLY A 195 11.48 9.01 -6.25
N ALA A 196 11.62 7.69 -6.33
CA ALA A 196 11.09 6.75 -5.35
C ALA A 196 11.70 6.98 -3.95
N PHE A 197 13.03 7.09 -3.86
CA PHE A 197 13.70 7.32 -2.57
C PHE A 197 13.32 8.65 -1.96
N ASP A 198 13.34 9.70 -2.75
CA ASP A 198 12.95 11.03 -2.31
C ASP A 198 11.49 11.06 -1.88
N GLY A 199 10.61 10.43 -2.65
CA GLY A 199 9.17 10.36 -2.36
C GLY A 199 8.87 9.59 -1.08
N LEU A 200 9.42 8.41 -0.89
CA LEU A 200 9.25 7.60 0.32
C LEU A 200 9.83 8.30 1.56
N ASN A 201 10.99 8.96 1.44
CA ASN A 201 11.57 9.74 2.53
C ASN A 201 10.69 10.94 2.89
N LEU A 202 10.11 11.61 1.90
CA LEU A 202 9.20 12.73 2.13
C LEU A 202 7.94 12.28 2.89
N LEU A 203 7.35 11.14 2.53
CA LEU A 203 6.23 10.56 3.26
C LEU A 203 6.60 10.35 4.74
N ARG A 204 7.78 9.75 5.03
CA ARG A 204 8.26 9.59 6.42
C ARG A 204 8.46 10.92 7.13
N PHE A 205 9.08 11.89 6.47
CA PHE A 205 9.27 13.23 7.04
C PHE A 205 7.93 13.87 7.43
N ARG A 206 6.88 13.62 6.66
CA ARG A 206 5.50 14.03 6.94
C ARG A 206 4.77 13.10 7.93
N LYS A 207 5.52 12.23 8.65
CA LYS A 207 5.02 11.29 9.66
C LYS A 207 4.08 10.20 9.13
N HIS A 208 4.07 9.93 7.83
CA HIS A 208 3.45 8.74 7.28
C HIS A 208 4.33 7.51 7.55
N GLU A 209 3.70 6.35 7.57
CA GLU A 209 4.37 5.05 7.62
C GLU A 209 4.36 4.44 6.20
N PRO A 210 5.37 4.74 5.34
CA PRO A 210 5.37 4.22 3.98
C PRO A 210 5.72 2.73 3.96
N VAL A 211 5.07 2.02 3.04
CA VAL A 211 5.36 0.64 2.66
C VAL A 211 5.55 0.59 1.16
N ALA A 212 6.63 0.03 0.69
CA ALA A 212 6.91 -0.12 -0.72
C ALA A 212 6.58 -1.54 -1.20
N ILE A 213 5.72 -1.66 -2.21
CA ILE A 213 5.41 -2.91 -2.89
C ILE A 213 5.87 -2.76 -4.33
N GLN A 214 6.98 -3.40 -4.68
CA GLN A 214 7.50 -3.42 -6.03
C GLN A 214 6.77 -4.47 -6.85
N VAL A 215 6.05 -4.01 -7.89
CA VAL A 215 5.31 -4.89 -8.80
C VAL A 215 6.12 -5.14 -10.05
N LEU A 216 6.42 -6.39 -10.32
CA LEU A 216 7.29 -6.84 -11.40
C LEU A 216 6.59 -7.84 -12.32
N ASP A 217 6.92 -7.77 -13.60
CA ASP A 217 6.57 -8.80 -14.56
C ASP A 217 7.70 -9.86 -14.62
N PRO A 218 7.40 -11.17 -14.55
CA PRO A 218 8.41 -12.22 -14.72
C PRO A 218 9.26 -12.08 -15.99
N VAL A 219 8.70 -11.53 -17.07
CA VAL A 219 9.46 -11.27 -18.31
C VAL A 219 10.51 -10.17 -18.11
N GLU A 220 10.26 -9.19 -17.24
CA GLU A 220 11.24 -8.16 -16.88
C GLU A 220 12.35 -8.74 -15.97
N VAL A 221 12.00 -9.68 -15.11
CA VAL A 221 12.94 -10.33 -14.19
C VAL A 221 13.79 -11.38 -14.92
N HIS A 222 13.13 -12.17 -15.78
CA HIS A 222 13.70 -13.30 -16.51
C HIS A 222 13.46 -13.13 -18.01
N PRO A 223 14.15 -12.19 -18.68
CA PRO A 223 13.90 -11.87 -20.09
C PRO A 223 14.20 -13.05 -21.02
N GLU A 224 15.00 -14.02 -20.58
CA GLU A 224 15.25 -15.27 -21.30
C GLU A 224 13.98 -16.10 -21.52
N THR A 225 12.96 -15.94 -20.67
CA THR A 225 11.69 -16.67 -20.77
C THR A 225 10.78 -16.11 -21.86
N SER A 226 11.03 -14.87 -22.32
CA SER A 226 10.26 -14.24 -23.39
C SER A 226 10.40 -14.91 -24.75
N GLY A 227 11.47 -15.72 -24.94
CA GLY A 227 11.82 -16.32 -26.23
C GLY A 227 12.34 -15.33 -27.27
N LEU A 228 12.44 -14.04 -26.95
CA LEU A 228 12.99 -13.02 -27.84
C LEU A 228 14.49 -13.21 -28.02
N ARG A 229 14.96 -13.24 -29.28
CA ARG A 229 16.36 -13.38 -29.65
C ARG A 229 16.66 -12.61 -30.94
N GLY A 230 17.93 -12.26 -31.13
CA GLY A 230 18.38 -11.53 -32.31
C GLY A 230 18.24 -10.03 -32.17
N ASP A 231 18.16 -9.35 -33.30
CA ASP A 231 18.09 -7.89 -33.32
C ASP A 231 16.65 -7.43 -33.04
N VAL A 232 16.50 -6.57 -32.04
CA VAL A 232 15.21 -5.99 -31.61
C VAL A 232 15.38 -4.50 -31.44
N SER A 233 14.31 -3.77 -31.74
CA SER A 233 14.23 -2.34 -31.44
C SER A 233 13.48 -2.15 -30.13
N LEU A 234 14.18 -1.67 -29.09
CA LEU A 234 13.58 -1.36 -27.79
C LEU A 234 13.03 0.06 -27.83
N ILE A 235 11.76 0.18 -27.48
CA ILE A 235 11.07 1.46 -27.37
C ILE A 235 10.79 1.71 -25.89
N ASP A 236 11.27 2.83 -25.39
CA ASP A 236 10.96 3.27 -24.03
C ASP A 236 9.47 3.65 -23.96
N CYS A 237 8.75 3.08 -23.00
CA CYS A 237 7.34 3.35 -22.79
C CYS A 237 7.04 4.82 -22.38
N GLU A 238 8.04 5.56 -21.92
CA GLU A 238 7.92 6.98 -21.54
C GLU A 238 8.38 7.96 -22.63
N GLY A 239 8.72 7.48 -23.83
CA GLY A 239 8.86 8.35 -25.00
C GLY A 239 10.29 8.66 -25.44
N SER A 240 11.26 7.82 -25.13
CA SER A 240 12.61 7.90 -25.71
C SER A 240 12.68 7.38 -27.15
N GLU A 241 13.73 7.78 -27.88
CA GLU A 241 13.98 7.24 -29.20
C GLU A 241 14.24 5.72 -29.16
N PRO A 242 13.76 4.96 -30.18
CA PRO A 242 14.02 3.54 -30.29
C PRO A 242 15.53 3.24 -30.27
N ARG A 243 15.90 2.19 -29.59
CA ARG A 243 17.28 1.69 -29.55
C ARG A 243 17.35 0.26 -30.09
N ASP A 244 18.16 0.05 -31.11
CA ASP A 244 18.40 -1.27 -31.66
C ASP A 244 19.42 -2.00 -30.78
N VAL A 245 19.06 -3.20 -30.34
CA VAL A 245 19.86 -4.04 -29.44
C VAL A 245 19.82 -5.49 -29.95
N THR A 246 20.99 -6.13 -29.97
CA THR A 246 21.06 -7.56 -30.24
C THR A 246 20.89 -8.35 -28.94
N LEU A 247 19.80 -9.11 -28.85
CA LEU A 247 19.51 -9.98 -27.72
C LEU A 247 20.30 -11.29 -27.83
N SER A 248 21.52 -11.27 -27.33
CA SER A 248 22.35 -12.45 -27.14
C SER A 248 22.16 -13.03 -25.73
N PRO A 249 22.55 -14.31 -25.50
CA PRO A 249 22.52 -14.86 -24.13
C PRO A 249 23.40 -14.09 -23.15
N ALA A 250 24.45 -13.43 -23.62
CA ALA A 250 25.30 -12.56 -22.80
C ALA A 250 24.59 -11.26 -22.42
N THR A 251 23.92 -10.61 -23.39
CA THR A 251 23.14 -9.39 -23.17
C THR A 251 22.00 -9.65 -22.19
N LEU A 252 21.27 -10.77 -22.34
CA LEU A 252 20.16 -11.13 -21.44
C LEU A 252 20.65 -11.39 -20.01
N ARG A 253 21.81 -12.07 -19.84
CA ARG A 253 22.42 -12.26 -18.51
C ARG A 253 22.83 -10.93 -17.88
N ALA A 254 23.51 -10.08 -18.65
CA ALA A 254 23.93 -8.76 -18.16
C ALA A 254 22.73 -7.90 -17.71
N TYR A 255 21.62 -7.97 -18.45
CA TYR A 255 20.36 -7.32 -18.08
C TYR A 255 19.79 -7.90 -16.78
N ALA A 256 19.66 -9.22 -16.67
CA ALA A 256 19.13 -9.87 -15.47
C ALA A 256 19.95 -9.51 -14.21
N GLU A 257 21.28 -9.50 -14.32
CA GLU A 257 22.17 -9.06 -13.25
C GLU A 257 21.99 -7.58 -12.90
N ALA A 258 21.80 -6.71 -13.89
CA ALA A 258 21.54 -5.29 -13.68
C ALA A 258 20.19 -5.08 -12.99
N HIS A 259 19.17 -5.79 -13.42
CA HIS A 259 17.83 -5.74 -12.83
C HIS A 259 17.82 -6.24 -11.38
N GLU A 260 18.52 -7.34 -11.08
CA GLU A 260 18.65 -7.84 -9.71
C GLU A 260 19.43 -6.86 -8.81
N ARG A 261 20.51 -6.25 -9.31
CA ARG A 261 21.20 -5.16 -8.59
C ARG A 261 20.28 -3.97 -8.29
N PHE A 262 19.43 -3.61 -9.25
CA PHE A 262 18.41 -2.56 -9.07
C PHE A 262 17.45 -2.91 -7.92
N CYS A 263 16.86 -4.13 -7.96
CA CYS A 263 15.94 -4.58 -6.91
C CYS A 263 16.64 -4.66 -5.53
N ALA A 264 17.88 -5.18 -5.49
CA ALA A 264 18.66 -5.24 -4.26
C ALA A 264 18.99 -3.84 -3.70
N THR A 265 19.28 -2.88 -4.56
CA THR A 265 19.51 -1.48 -4.18
C THR A 265 18.25 -0.86 -3.57
N LEU A 266 17.09 -1.04 -4.19
CA LEU A 266 15.81 -0.59 -3.66
C LEU A 266 15.52 -1.21 -2.30
N ALA A 267 15.65 -2.53 -2.18
CA ALA A 267 15.43 -3.25 -0.93
C ALA A 267 16.38 -2.78 0.20
N SER A 268 17.67 -2.59 -0.12
CA SER A 268 18.68 -2.11 0.83
C SER A 268 18.37 -0.70 1.33
N ASN A 269 18.01 0.19 0.41
CA ASN A 269 17.64 1.56 0.75
C ASN A 269 16.38 1.65 1.62
N CYS A 270 15.36 0.84 1.31
CA CYS A 270 14.16 0.73 2.14
C CYS A 270 14.51 0.22 3.55
N ARG A 271 15.32 -0.85 3.64
CA ARG A 271 15.76 -1.43 4.91
C ARG A 271 16.56 -0.43 5.76
N ALA A 272 17.51 0.28 5.15
CA ALA A 272 18.31 1.28 5.84
C ALA A 272 17.46 2.41 6.48
N ARG A 273 16.28 2.63 5.94
CA ARG A 273 15.32 3.64 6.41
C ARG A 273 14.17 3.08 7.23
N GLY A 274 14.15 1.78 7.50
CA GLY A 274 13.06 1.11 8.23
C GLY A 274 11.73 1.15 7.46
N ILE A 275 11.78 1.19 6.12
CA ILE A 275 10.60 1.12 5.25
C ILE A 275 10.38 -0.36 4.90
N PRO A 276 9.22 -0.96 5.25
CA PRO A 276 8.89 -2.30 4.78
C PRO A 276 8.85 -2.33 3.25
N TYR A 277 9.53 -3.32 2.68
CA TYR A 277 9.63 -3.52 1.25
C TYR A 277 9.20 -4.94 0.89
N PHE A 278 8.37 -5.06 -0.13
CA PHE A 278 7.89 -6.33 -0.66
C PHE A 278 8.06 -6.37 -2.18
N ARG A 279 8.62 -7.45 -2.67
CA ARG A 279 8.67 -7.78 -4.10
C ARG A 279 7.46 -8.62 -4.44
N ALA A 280 6.75 -8.25 -5.48
CA ALA A 280 5.49 -8.80 -5.93
C ALA A 280 5.56 -9.08 -7.44
N GLU A 281 5.70 -10.35 -7.82
CA GLU A 281 5.69 -10.78 -9.22
C GLU A 281 4.26 -11.13 -9.62
N ILE A 282 3.84 -10.70 -10.81
CA ILE A 282 2.43 -10.77 -11.24
C ILE A 282 1.90 -12.19 -11.45
N ASP A 283 2.77 -13.19 -11.53
CA ASP A 283 2.43 -14.63 -11.58
C ASP A 283 2.17 -15.23 -10.20
N GLN A 284 2.54 -14.53 -9.13
CA GLN A 284 2.27 -14.96 -7.76
C GLN A 284 0.83 -14.61 -7.35
N PRO A 285 0.15 -15.49 -6.61
CA PRO A 285 -1.17 -15.16 -6.06
C PRO A 285 -1.11 -13.94 -5.14
N PHE A 286 -1.97 -12.94 -5.38
CA PHE A 286 -2.00 -11.69 -4.59
C PHE A 286 -2.28 -11.92 -3.10
N ASP A 287 -3.09 -12.94 -2.79
CA ASP A 287 -3.47 -13.31 -1.42
C ASP A 287 -2.28 -13.83 -0.62
N GLU A 288 -1.36 -14.58 -1.22
CA GLU A 288 -0.11 -15.02 -0.59
C GLU A 288 0.79 -13.84 -0.22
N LEU A 289 0.93 -12.87 -1.14
CA LEU A 289 1.67 -11.65 -0.87
C LEU A 289 1.06 -10.89 0.32
N VAL A 290 -0.24 -10.65 0.29
CA VAL A 290 -0.95 -9.91 1.35
C VAL A 290 -0.85 -10.64 2.70
N LEU A 291 -0.97 -11.96 2.72
CA LEU A 291 -0.76 -12.76 3.93
C LEU A 291 0.68 -12.68 4.45
N ARG A 292 1.67 -12.69 3.56
CA ARG A 292 3.07 -12.49 3.92
C ARG A 292 3.31 -11.12 4.55
N MET A 293 2.71 -10.07 3.98
CA MET A 293 2.77 -8.71 4.52
C MET A 293 2.20 -8.66 5.95
N PHE A 294 1.07 -9.31 6.19
CA PHE A 294 0.47 -9.37 7.53
C PHE A 294 1.29 -10.18 8.54
N ARG A 295 1.96 -11.26 8.11
CA ARG A 295 2.80 -12.09 8.98
C ARG A 295 4.11 -11.42 9.37
N LEU A 296 4.77 -10.75 8.45
CA LEU A 296 6.06 -10.08 8.68
C LEU A 296 5.93 -8.83 9.56
N GLY A 297 4.71 -8.45 9.86
CA GLY A 297 4.41 -7.57 10.96
C GLY A 297 4.56 -6.08 10.70
N GLY A 298 3.63 -5.32 11.13
CA GLY A 298 3.66 -3.89 11.17
C GLY A 298 2.69 -3.16 10.24
N LEU A 299 2.01 -3.85 9.34
CA LEU A 299 1.09 -3.19 8.42
C LEU A 299 -0.26 -2.82 9.06
N LEU A 300 -0.66 -3.53 10.11
CA LEU A 300 -1.85 -3.21 10.89
C LEU A 300 -1.48 -3.46 12.36
N ARG A 301 -1.14 -2.41 13.07
CA ARG A 301 -0.89 -2.42 14.52
C ARG A 301 -2.18 -2.47 15.30
#